data_b812a38f43960dba455c50975f48520a
#
_entry.id   b812a38f43960dba455c50975f48520a
#
_cell.length_a   1.000
_cell.length_b   1.000
_cell.length_c   1.000
_cell.angle_alpha   90.00
_cell.angle_beta   90.00
_cell.angle_gamma   90.00
#
_symmetry.space_group_name_H-M   'P 1'
#
loop_
_entity.id
_entity.type
_entity.pdbx_description
1 polymer ?
#
loop_
_entity_poly.entity_id
_entity_poly.type
_entity_poly.pdbx_seq_one_letter_code
_entity_poly.pdbx_strand_id
1 'polypeptide(L)'
;MTEQGTEAAKLQVESWYQKDKVLGVFLPECHESLAGIIAGRLREYYQKPAIVLTRGEEAVKGSGRSIDEYHMFKKLTEVSDLLLKFGGHPLAAGLSLEEKNIDEFRRRLNENAGLTEEDFKAKVWIDVPMPVGYVTEHLVRELSCLEPFGQGNEKPPVSYTHLRAH
;
A
#
# COMPACT_ATOMS: atom_id res chain seq x y z
N MET A 1 10.07 16.92 -1.89
CA MET A 1 9.72 16.47 -0.51
C MET A 1 9.07 15.08 -0.50
N THR A 2 7.98 14.83 -1.23
CA THR A 2 7.33 13.50 -1.24
C THR A 2 8.20 12.40 -1.86
N GLU A 3 8.91 12.69 -2.94
CA GLU A 3 9.85 11.74 -3.57
C GLU A 3 11.01 11.38 -2.65
N GLN A 4 11.63 12.38 -2.02
CA GLN A 4 12.71 12.17 -1.06
C GLN A 4 12.25 11.31 0.13
N GLY A 5 11.05 11.58 0.68
CA GLY A 5 10.47 10.76 1.73
C GLY A 5 10.18 9.32 1.28
N THR A 6 9.72 9.13 0.04
CA THR A 6 9.50 7.80 -0.54
C THR A 6 10.81 7.02 -0.71
N GLU A 7 11.84 7.67 -1.23
CA GLU A 7 13.17 7.03 -1.38
C GLU A 7 13.80 6.69 -0.02
N ALA A 8 13.71 7.58 0.97
CA ALA A 8 14.16 7.29 2.33
C ALA A 8 13.43 6.10 2.95
N ALA A 9 12.11 6.01 2.72
CA ALA A 9 11.30 4.89 3.17
C ALA A 9 11.69 3.58 2.49
N LYS A 10 11.91 3.58 1.18
CA LYS A 10 12.38 2.41 0.42
C LYS A 10 13.75 1.93 0.93
N LEU A 11 14.70 2.85 1.15
CA LEU A 11 16.00 2.52 1.71
C LEU A 11 15.88 1.83 3.07
N GLN A 12 14.98 2.28 3.95
CA GLN A 12 14.72 1.60 5.22
C GLN A 12 14.16 0.18 5.00
N VAL A 13 13.18 0.03 4.09
CA VAL A 13 12.61 -1.29 3.78
C VAL A 13 13.67 -2.23 3.24
N GLU A 14 14.46 -1.80 2.29
CA GLU A 14 15.50 -2.62 1.65
C GLU A 14 16.64 -2.99 2.60
N SER A 15 16.99 -2.09 3.53
CA SER A 15 18.07 -2.33 4.49
C SER A 15 17.66 -3.21 5.67
N TRP A 16 16.41 -3.08 6.14
CA TRP A 16 16.02 -3.62 7.45
C TRP A 16 14.73 -4.44 7.44
N TYR A 17 13.81 -4.19 6.48
CA TYR A 17 12.42 -4.66 6.56
C TYR A 17 11.95 -5.49 5.37
N GLN A 18 12.87 -6.00 4.53
CA GLN A 18 12.52 -6.80 3.34
C GLN A 18 11.64 -8.01 3.66
N LYS A 19 11.87 -8.64 4.81
CA LYS A 19 11.14 -9.83 5.24
C LYS A 19 9.81 -9.52 5.93
N ASP A 20 9.57 -8.25 6.23
CA ASP A 20 8.34 -7.84 6.88
C ASP A 20 7.13 -8.04 5.96
N LYS A 21 6.06 -8.57 6.52
CA LYS A 21 4.77 -8.73 5.85
C LYS A 21 3.95 -7.44 5.89
N VAL A 22 4.14 -6.65 6.92
CA VAL A 22 3.57 -5.32 7.12
C VAL A 22 4.73 -4.34 7.29
N LEU A 23 4.85 -3.41 6.37
CA LEU A 23 5.94 -2.43 6.38
C LEU A 23 5.65 -1.34 7.39
N GLY A 24 6.46 -1.24 8.44
CA GLY A 24 6.40 -0.17 9.43
C GLY A 24 7.65 0.71 9.34
N VAL A 25 7.53 1.88 8.71
CA VAL A 25 8.65 2.77 8.44
C VAL A 25 8.55 4.03 9.29
N PHE A 26 9.64 4.42 9.97
CA PHE A 26 9.70 5.63 10.76
C PHE A 26 10.56 6.69 10.06
N LEU A 27 9.93 7.83 9.73
CA LEU A 27 10.53 8.97 9.06
C LEU A 27 10.38 10.22 9.95
N PRO A 28 11.21 10.40 10.98
CA PRO A 28 11.05 11.47 11.97
C PRO A 28 11.08 12.88 11.39
N GLU A 29 11.83 13.09 10.29
CA GLU A 29 11.98 14.39 9.63
C GLU A 29 10.88 14.65 8.56
N CYS A 30 9.99 13.68 8.33
CA CYS A 30 8.95 13.83 7.34
C CYS A 30 7.71 14.49 7.95
N HIS A 31 7.12 15.45 7.24
CA HIS A 31 5.88 16.07 7.70
C HIS A 31 4.71 15.07 7.67
N GLU A 32 3.88 15.08 8.72
CA GLU A 32 2.78 14.11 8.90
C GLU A 32 1.81 14.06 7.71
N SER A 33 1.56 15.18 7.03
CA SER A 33 0.68 15.23 5.85
C SER A 33 1.15 14.39 4.67
N LEU A 34 2.44 14.04 4.61
CA LEU A 34 3.03 13.23 3.55
C LEU A 34 2.99 11.73 3.87
N ALA A 35 2.81 11.36 5.14
CA ALA A 35 2.84 9.95 5.58
C ALA A 35 1.88 9.05 4.80
N GLY A 36 0.65 9.53 4.57
CA GLY A 36 -0.36 8.77 3.83
C GLY A 36 -0.03 8.55 2.36
N ILE A 37 0.61 9.54 1.71
CA ILE A 37 1.03 9.44 0.31
C ILE A 37 2.20 8.46 0.19
N ILE A 38 3.17 8.57 1.09
CA ILE A 38 4.33 7.67 1.13
C ILE A 38 3.89 6.23 1.41
N ALA A 39 2.99 6.02 2.38
CA ALA A 39 2.42 4.71 2.67
C ALA A 39 1.71 4.09 1.44
N GLY A 40 0.97 4.92 0.69
CA GLY A 40 0.34 4.49 -0.57
C GLY A 40 1.37 4.02 -1.61
N ARG A 41 2.45 4.79 -1.81
CA ARG A 41 3.52 4.43 -2.75
C ARG A 41 4.28 3.16 -2.33
N LEU A 42 4.53 2.98 -1.02
CA LEU A 42 5.15 1.74 -0.52
C LEU A 42 4.24 0.54 -0.75
N ARG A 43 2.94 0.67 -0.43
CA ARG A 43 1.95 -0.36 -0.68
C ARG A 43 1.91 -0.77 -2.17
N GLU A 44 1.92 0.19 -3.08
CA GLU A 44 1.90 -0.06 -4.53
C GLU A 44 3.19 -0.72 -5.01
N TYR A 45 4.34 -0.28 -4.51
CA TYR A 45 5.63 -0.80 -4.95
C TYR A 45 5.92 -2.21 -4.44
N TYR A 46 5.62 -2.47 -3.15
CA TYR A 46 5.92 -3.76 -2.52
C TYR A 46 4.74 -4.73 -2.49
N GLN A 47 3.54 -4.28 -2.88
CA GLN A 47 2.28 -5.03 -2.77
C GLN A 47 2.02 -5.53 -1.34
N LYS A 48 2.42 -4.75 -0.34
CA LYS A 48 2.32 -5.06 1.09
C LYS A 48 1.59 -3.95 1.83
N PRO A 49 0.88 -4.25 2.94
CA PRO A 49 0.40 -3.21 3.84
C PRO A 49 1.58 -2.36 4.32
N ALA A 50 1.41 -1.05 4.33
CA ALA A 50 2.46 -0.12 4.73
C ALA A 50 1.93 0.93 5.69
N ILE A 51 2.68 1.20 6.75
CA ILE A 51 2.43 2.24 7.75
C ILE A 51 3.66 3.12 7.79
N VAL A 52 3.47 4.41 7.57
CA VAL A 52 4.52 5.41 7.71
C VAL A 52 4.25 6.21 8.97
N LEU A 53 5.25 6.23 9.83
CA LEU A 53 5.28 6.93 11.10
C LEU A 53 6.16 8.18 10.98
N THR A 54 5.70 9.29 11.54
CA THR A 54 6.41 10.56 11.55
C THR A 54 6.42 11.14 12.97
N ARG A 55 7.38 11.99 13.27
CA ARG A 55 7.40 12.68 14.57
C ARG A 55 6.39 13.80 14.59
N GLY A 56 5.40 13.74 15.48
CA GLY A 56 4.50 14.83 15.77
C GLY A 56 4.96 15.65 16.98
N GLU A 57 4.22 16.69 17.33
CA GLU A 57 4.56 17.56 18.46
C GLU A 57 4.54 16.83 19.82
N GLU A 58 3.52 16.03 20.07
CA GLU A 58 3.34 15.33 21.36
C GLU A 58 3.59 13.82 21.26
N ALA A 59 3.40 13.23 20.08
CA ALA A 59 3.50 11.80 19.86
C ALA A 59 3.84 11.50 18.40
N VAL A 60 4.29 10.29 18.15
CA VAL A 60 4.45 9.79 16.77
C VAL A 60 3.08 9.65 16.12
N LYS A 61 2.96 10.20 14.92
CA LYS A 61 1.78 10.09 14.07
C LYS A 61 2.03 9.06 12.98
N GLY A 62 1.00 8.32 12.61
CA GLY A 62 1.11 7.30 11.57
C GLY A 62 -0.06 7.32 10.60
N SER A 63 0.25 6.98 9.37
CA SER A 63 -0.76 6.75 8.34
C SER A 63 -0.50 5.42 7.64
N GLY A 64 -1.52 4.56 7.61
CA GLY A 64 -1.46 3.24 6.99
C GLY A 64 -2.24 3.17 5.69
N ARG A 65 -1.75 2.35 4.76
CA ARG A 65 -2.42 1.92 3.54
C ARG A 65 -2.30 0.42 3.39
N SER A 66 -3.38 -0.23 3.02
CA SER A 66 -3.48 -1.69 3.01
C SER A 66 -3.77 -2.27 1.64
N ILE A 67 -3.61 -3.58 1.55
CA ILE A 67 -4.09 -4.44 0.48
C ILE A 67 -5.41 -5.08 0.92
N ASP A 68 -6.17 -5.66 0.00
CA ASP A 68 -7.49 -6.23 0.27
C ASP A 68 -7.44 -7.38 1.28
N GLU A 69 -6.36 -8.15 1.27
CA GLU A 69 -6.13 -9.30 2.15
C GLU A 69 -5.80 -8.93 3.60
N TYR A 70 -5.54 -7.63 3.88
CA TYR A 70 -5.16 -7.17 5.22
C TYR A 70 -6.06 -6.05 5.73
N HIS A 71 -6.94 -6.39 6.63
CA HIS A 71 -7.89 -5.43 7.23
C HIS A 71 -7.20 -4.53 8.26
N MET A 72 -6.68 -3.38 7.81
CA MET A 72 -5.85 -2.47 8.61
C MET A 72 -6.47 -2.11 9.96
N PHE A 73 -7.72 -1.65 10.00
CA PHE A 73 -8.37 -1.23 11.25
C PHE A 73 -8.48 -2.39 12.25
N LYS A 74 -8.86 -3.60 11.80
CA LYS A 74 -8.95 -4.77 12.67
C LYS A 74 -7.58 -5.13 13.27
N LYS A 75 -6.53 -5.07 12.45
CA LYS A 75 -5.17 -5.37 12.89
C LYS A 75 -4.61 -4.32 13.86
N LEU A 76 -4.94 -3.05 13.67
CA LEU A 76 -4.62 -2.02 14.65
C LEU A 76 -5.37 -2.22 15.98
N THR A 77 -6.60 -2.74 15.95
CA THR A 77 -7.35 -3.07 17.17
C THR A 77 -6.65 -4.18 17.99
N GLU A 78 -6.02 -5.16 17.32
CA GLU A 78 -5.28 -6.24 17.99
C GLU A 78 -4.03 -5.74 18.75
N VAL A 79 -3.54 -4.53 18.44
CA VAL A 79 -2.37 -3.89 19.08
C VAL A 79 -2.72 -2.55 19.73
N SER A 80 -3.99 -2.34 20.04
CA SER A 80 -4.52 -1.07 20.57
C SER A 80 -3.88 -0.63 21.89
N ASP A 81 -3.36 -1.58 22.68
CA ASP A 81 -2.62 -1.31 23.92
C ASP A 81 -1.32 -0.52 23.72
N LEU A 82 -0.75 -0.53 22.50
CA LEU A 82 0.44 0.24 22.12
C LEU A 82 0.10 1.63 21.56
N LEU A 83 -1.18 1.88 21.24
CA LEU A 83 -1.63 3.07 20.54
C LEU A 83 -2.28 4.07 21.51
N LEU A 84 -2.01 5.35 21.27
CA LEU A 84 -2.70 6.46 21.98
C LEU A 84 -4.07 6.75 21.34
N LYS A 85 -4.10 6.78 20.01
CA LYS A 85 -5.32 6.97 19.20
C LYS A 85 -5.15 6.21 17.88
N PHE A 86 -6.24 5.68 17.36
CA PHE A 86 -6.29 5.14 16.01
C PHE A 86 -7.71 5.17 15.45
N GLY A 87 -7.83 5.13 14.14
CA GLY A 87 -9.10 5.09 13.45
C GLY A 87 -8.91 4.85 11.95
N GLY A 88 -9.95 4.43 11.28
CA GLY A 88 -9.88 4.17 9.83
C GLY A 88 -10.85 3.10 9.38
N HIS A 89 -10.51 2.48 8.27
CA HIS A 89 -11.28 1.44 7.60
C HIS A 89 -10.34 0.33 7.09
N PRO A 90 -10.86 -0.74 6.40
CA PRO A 90 -10.00 -1.87 5.99
C PRO A 90 -8.73 -1.50 5.24
N LEU A 91 -8.78 -0.51 4.33
CA LEU A 91 -7.68 -0.18 3.43
C LEU A 91 -6.84 1.02 3.86
N ALA A 92 -7.27 1.79 4.86
CA ALA A 92 -6.50 2.93 5.35
C ALA A 92 -6.81 3.24 6.80
N ALA A 93 -5.81 3.68 7.55
CA ALA A 93 -5.97 4.11 8.93
C ALA A 93 -4.97 5.19 9.31
N GLY A 94 -5.39 6.01 10.29
CA GLY A 94 -4.53 6.92 11.01
C GLY A 94 -4.30 6.42 12.42
N LEU A 95 -3.14 6.70 13.00
CA LEU A 95 -2.81 6.29 14.36
C LEU A 95 -1.83 7.25 15.03
N SER A 96 -1.73 7.14 16.34
CA SER A 96 -0.65 7.76 17.10
C SER A 96 -0.17 6.83 18.22
N LEU A 97 1.13 6.88 18.51
CA LEU A 97 1.76 6.05 19.52
C LEU A 97 2.97 6.78 20.13
N GLU A 98 3.44 6.27 21.26
CA GLU A 98 4.70 6.74 21.83
C GLU A 98 5.90 6.18 21.04
N GLU A 99 6.97 6.98 20.87
CA GLU A 99 8.16 6.59 20.08
C GLU A 99 8.78 5.29 20.58
N LYS A 100 8.81 5.07 21.90
CA LYS A 100 9.32 3.85 22.52
C LYS A 100 8.59 2.56 22.11
N ASN A 101 7.35 2.69 21.61
CA ASN A 101 6.52 1.55 21.22
C ASN A 101 6.65 1.16 19.74
N ILE A 102 7.42 1.91 18.93
CA ILE A 102 7.53 1.68 17.48
C ILE A 102 8.00 0.27 17.15
N ASP A 103 9.06 -0.21 17.79
CA ASP A 103 9.64 -1.52 17.50
C ASP A 103 8.68 -2.65 17.88
N GLU A 104 8.05 -2.54 19.04
CA GLU A 104 7.09 -3.53 19.51
C GLU A 104 5.81 -3.53 18.64
N PHE A 105 5.35 -2.36 18.25
CA PHE A 105 4.23 -2.18 17.31
C PHE A 105 4.51 -2.89 15.99
N ARG A 106 5.68 -2.62 15.37
CA ARG A 106 6.10 -3.26 14.12
C ARG A 106 6.21 -4.78 14.28
N ARG A 107 6.83 -5.26 15.37
CA ARG A 107 6.99 -6.70 15.66
C ARG A 107 5.63 -7.40 15.72
N ARG A 108 4.70 -6.89 16.52
CA ARG A 108 3.38 -7.50 16.72
C ARG A 108 2.52 -7.48 15.46
N LEU A 109 2.57 -6.41 14.67
CA LEU A 109 1.86 -6.36 13.38
C LEU A 109 2.35 -7.44 12.42
N ASN A 110 3.65 -7.72 12.40
CA ASN A 110 4.23 -8.74 11.54
C ASN A 110 3.95 -10.16 12.05
N GLU A 111 4.02 -10.40 13.35
CA GLU A 111 3.66 -11.69 13.95
C GLU A 111 2.18 -12.03 13.72
N ASN A 112 1.31 -11.06 13.85
CA ASN A 112 -0.13 -11.21 13.69
C ASN A 112 -0.63 -10.97 12.26
N ALA A 113 0.26 -10.79 11.29
CA ALA A 113 -0.13 -10.38 9.93
C ALA A 113 -1.12 -11.35 9.28
N GLY A 114 -0.88 -12.64 9.42
CA GLY A 114 -1.73 -13.69 8.82
C GLY A 114 -1.64 -13.73 7.29
N LEU A 115 -0.64 -13.05 6.70
CA LEU A 115 -0.42 -12.96 5.26
C LEU A 115 0.56 -14.04 4.77
N THR A 116 0.38 -14.46 3.53
CA THR A 116 1.24 -15.41 2.80
C THR A 116 1.90 -14.70 1.62
N GLU A 117 2.88 -15.34 0.98
CA GLU A 117 3.53 -14.78 -0.23
C GLU A 117 2.55 -14.64 -1.41
N GLU A 118 1.47 -15.41 -1.45
CA GLU A 118 0.45 -15.31 -2.48
C GLU A 118 -0.35 -14.00 -2.37
N ASP A 119 -0.51 -13.48 -1.15
CA ASP A 119 -1.27 -12.25 -0.89
C ASP A 119 -0.53 -11.00 -1.37
N PHE A 120 0.79 -11.11 -1.63
CA PHE A 120 1.63 -10.01 -2.15
C PHE A 120 1.73 -10.00 -3.68
N LYS A 121 1.06 -10.91 -4.37
CA LYS A 121 1.05 -10.94 -5.83
C LYS A 121 -0.02 -9.98 -6.35
N ALA A 122 0.38 -9.09 -7.25
CA ALA A 122 -0.58 -8.25 -7.95
C ALA A 122 -1.56 -9.13 -8.74
N LYS A 123 -2.85 -9.02 -8.41
CA LYS A 123 -3.91 -9.75 -9.11
C LYS A 123 -4.43 -8.87 -10.24
N VAL A 124 -4.38 -9.37 -11.46
CA VAL A 124 -4.99 -8.74 -12.63
C VAL A 124 -6.20 -9.58 -13.03
N TRP A 125 -7.36 -8.99 -12.89
CA TRP A 125 -8.60 -9.61 -13.37
C TRP A 125 -8.72 -9.39 -14.87
N ILE A 126 -8.96 -10.47 -15.62
CA ILE A 126 -9.17 -10.42 -17.07
C ILE A 126 -10.65 -10.66 -17.31
N ASP A 127 -11.39 -9.61 -17.66
CA ASP A 127 -12.82 -9.71 -17.95
C ASP A 127 -13.08 -10.42 -19.27
N VAL A 128 -12.24 -10.15 -20.30
CA VAL A 128 -12.39 -10.71 -21.63
C VAL A 128 -11.06 -11.18 -22.19
N PRO A 129 -10.85 -12.49 -22.38
CA PRO A 129 -9.72 -13.00 -23.16
C PRO A 129 -9.92 -12.62 -24.63
N MET A 130 -8.97 -11.90 -25.23
CA MET A 130 -9.14 -11.32 -26.56
C MET A 130 -7.94 -11.70 -27.45
N PRO A 131 -8.18 -12.26 -28.65
CA PRO A 131 -7.13 -12.44 -29.65
C PRO A 131 -6.54 -11.10 -30.10
N VAL A 132 -5.24 -11.06 -30.37
CA VAL A 132 -4.52 -9.83 -30.76
C VAL A 132 -5.17 -9.13 -31.96
N GLY A 133 -5.72 -9.89 -32.91
CA GLY A 133 -6.41 -9.33 -34.09
C GLY A 133 -7.65 -8.48 -33.81
N TYR A 134 -8.19 -8.55 -32.58
CA TYR A 134 -9.31 -7.70 -32.16
C TYR A 134 -8.86 -6.33 -31.62
N VAL A 135 -7.57 -6.16 -31.37
CA VAL A 135 -7.00 -4.88 -30.91
C VAL A 135 -6.88 -3.96 -32.12
N THR A 136 -7.92 -3.19 -32.38
CA THR A 136 -8.04 -2.26 -33.50
C THR A 136 -8.17 -0.82 -32.98
N GLU A 137 -7.90 0.16 -33.85
CA GLU A 137 -8.18 1.57 -33.52
C GLU A 137 -9.67 1.82 -33.21
N HIS A 138 -10.56 1.04 -33.80
CA HIS A 138 -11.99 1.11 -33.52
C HIS A 138 -12.27 0.73 -32.06
N LEU A 139 -11.74 -0.41 -31.59
CA LEU A 139 -11.89 -0.84 -30.21
C LEU A 139 -11.34 0.20 -29.23
N VAL A 140 -10.17 0.79 -29.52
CA VAL A 140 -9.58 1.84 -28.65
C VAL A 140 -10.51 3.05 -28.55
N ARG A 141 -11.14 3.46 -29.66
CA ARG A 141 -12.11 4.56 -29.67
C ARG A 141 -13.39 4.20 -28.88
N GLU A 142 -13.88 2.99 -28.99
CA GLU A 142 -15.03 2.53 -28.20
C GLU A 142 -14.72 2.52 -26.72
N LEU A 143 -13.53 2.04 -26.31
CA LEU A 143 -13.09 2.10 -24.91
C LEU A 143 -12.97 3.53 -24.38
N SER A 144 -12.61 4.50 -25.22
CA SER A 144 -12.58 5.91 -24.83
C SER A 144 -13.95 6.47 -24.47
N CYS A 145 -15.05 5.86 -24.94
CA CYS A 145 -16.40 6.26 -24.55
C CYS A 145 -16.71 5.95 -23.07
N LEU A 146 -15.90 5.13 -22.41
CA LEU A 146 -16.01 4.84 -20.98
C LEU A 146 -15.41 5.92 -20.08
N GLU A 147 -14.71 6.91 -20.64
CA GLU A 147 -14.15 8.05 -19.88
C GLU A 147 -15.26 8.94 -19.30
N PRO A 148 -15.02 9.61 -18.14
CA PRO A 148 -13.75 9.68 -17.42
C PRO A 148 -13.50 8.46 -16.52
N PHE A 149 -12.27 7.96 -16.54
CA PHE A 149 -11.83 6.88 -15.65
C PHE A 149 -11.52 7.40 -14.25
N GLY A 150 -11.74 6.56 -13.23
CA GLY A 150 -11.48 6.89 -11.84
C GLY A 150 -11.96 5.81 -10.89
N GLN A 151 -12.16 6.17 -9.65
CA GLN A 151 -12.65 5.24 -8.64
C GLN A 151 -14.05 4.71 -9.01
N GLY A 152 -14.19 3.39 -9.11
CA GLY A 152 -15.45 2.74 -9.51
C GLY A 152 -15.68 2.67 -11.04
N ASN A 153 -14.77 3.26 -11.83
CA ASN A 153 -14.73 3.13 -13.29
C ASN A 153 -13.27 3.10 -13.75
N GLU A 154 -12.60 1.98 -13.48
CA GLU A 154 -11.18 1.85 -13.79
C GLU A 154 -10.93 1.77 -15.30
N LYS A 155 -9.78 2.33 -15.72
CA LYS A 155 -9.37 2.21 -17.12
C LYS A 155 -9.13 0.75 -17.46
N PRO A 156 -9.78 0.19 -18.51
CA PRO A 156 -9.55 -1.18 -18.93
C PRO A 156 -8.07 -1.44 -19.22
N PRO A 157 -7.38 -2.31 -18.47
CA PRO A 157 -6.00 -2.66 -18.75
C PRO A 157 -5.97 -3.64 -19.94
N VAL A 158 -5.03 -3.42 -20.87
CA VAL A 158 -4.71 -4.40 -21.92
C VAL A 158 -3.37 -5.02 -21.56
N SER A 159 -3.37 -6.34 -21.35
CA SER A 159 -2.15 -7.10 -21.03
C SER A 159 -1.88 -8.17 -22.08
N TYR A 160 -0.62 -8.28 -22.50
CA TYR A 160 -0.17 -9.33 -23.41
C TYR A 160 0.61 -10.37 -22.62
N THR A 161 0.03 -11.55 -22.40
CA THR A 161 0.66 -12.61 -21.63
C THR A 161 1.52 -13.58 -22.45
N HIS A 162 1.45 -13.54 -23.79
CA HIS A 162 2.09 -14.55 -24.68
C HIS A 162 2.60 -13.97 -26.01
N LEU A 163 3.30 -12.86 -26.03
CA LEU A 163 4.10 -12.48 -27.21
C LEU A 163 5.44 -13.20 -27.14
N ARG A 164 5.56 -14.35 -27.84
CA ARG A 164 6.88 -14.86 -28.25
C ARG A 164 7.33 -14.03 -29.45
N ALA A 165 8.39 -13.25 -29.29
CA ALA A 165 9.15 -12.75 -30.45
C ALA A 165 9.75 -13.96 -31.16
N HIS A 166 9.44 -14.13 -32.42
CA HIS A 166 10.12 -15.03 -33.35
C HIS A 166 11.28 -14.28 -33.99
#